data_e3482f0ff8494bcc6223a293cbb9dd45
#
_entry.id   e3482f0ff8494bcc6223a293cbb9dd45
#
_cell.length_a   1.000
_cell.length_b   1.000
_cell.length_c   1.000
_cell.angle_alpha   90.00
_cell.angle_beta   90.00
_cell.angle_gamma   90.00
#
_symmetry.space_group_name_H-M   'P 1'
#
loop_
_entity.id
_entity.type
_entity.pdbx_description
1 polymer ?
#
loop_
_entity_poly.entity_id
_entity_poly.type
_entity_poly.pdbx_seq_one_letter_code
_entity_poly.pdbx_strand_id
1 'polypeptide(L)'
;PSRGLGDVYKRQPPFVPSTDVSTELKDALAAQLPTIGKLENPKHFYWPTTPTQAWEIFDHWLQYGLPSFGDYQDALTTKSWSLYHSRISFALNTKMIQPLDVCQRVEAHYRANPEIPLNAVEGFIRQILGWREFMRCVYWHRMPEFADENFFGFDRKLPQWFWNGETKMKCLSHTIGQSLNHGYAHHIQRLMVTGNFALLAGIDPDEVDLWYLGIYIDAFESVSYTHLRAHAVSYT
;
A
#
# COMPACT_ATOMS: atom_id res chain seq x y z
N PRO A 1 15.88 -13.12 21.67
CA PRO A 1 15.82 -11.80 22.24
C PRO A 1 15.19 -10.87 21.21
N SER A 2 13.99 -10.39 21.52
CA SER A 2 13.29 -9.39 20.71
C SER A 2 14.20 -8.14 20.65
N ARG A 3 14.87 -7.94 19.52
CA ARG A 3 15.49 -6.65 19.25
C ARG A 3 14.33 -5.66 19.18
N GLY A 4 14.28 -4.79 20.21
CA GLY A 4 13.16 -3.91 20.40
C GLY A 4 12.91 -3.05 19.17
N LEU A 5 11.66 -2.89 18.77
CA LEU A 5 11.18 -1.96 17.73
C LEU A 5 11.60 -0.49 18.02
N GLY A 6 12.36 -0.23 19.10
CA GLY A 6 12.68 1.11 19.61
C GLY A 6 13.44 2.04 18.67
N ASP A 7 14.25 1.52 17.73
CA ASP A 7 15.06 2.32 16.81
C ASP A 7 14.52 2.37 15.38
N VAL A 8 13.46 1.62 15.09
CA VAL A 8 12.83 1.51 13.76
C VAL A 8 12.32 2.87 13.27
N TYR A 9 11.85 3.72 14.19
CA TYR A 9 11.23 5.01 13.85
C TYR A 9 12.21 6.07 13.38
N LYS A 10 13.47 5.94 13.78
CA LYS A 10 14.51 6.94 13.49
C LYS A 10 15.05 6.86 12.06
N ARG A 11 14.74 5.76 11.34
CA ARG A 11 15.28 5.45 10.01
C ARG A 11 14.21 5.32 8.94
N GLN A 12 13.07 5.98 9.13
CA GLN A 12 12.03 5.99 8.09
C GLN A 12 12.50 6.75 6.84
N PRO A 13 12.02 6.38 5.65
CA PRO A 13 12.32 7.12 4.44
C PRO A 13 12.05 8.61 4.66
N PRO A 14 12.91 9.49 4.15
CA PRO A 14 12.74 10.91 4.33
C PRO A 14 11.39 11.36 3.81
N PHE A 15 10.85 12.34 4.46
CA PHE A 15 9.79 13.15 3.89
C PHE A 15 10.35 13.81 2.62
N VAL A 16 9.76 13.49 1.48
CA VAL A 16 10.04 14.22 0.23
C VAL A 16 8.98 15.31 0.14
N PRO A 17 9.32 16.58 0.43
CA PRO A 17 8.36 17.65 0.25
C PRO A 17 8.08 17.74 -1.25
N SER A 18 6.85 17.51 -1.66
CA SER A 18 6.41 17.91 -2.98
C SER A 18 6.26 19.43 -2.98
N THR A 19 7.39 20.12 -3.18
CA THR A 19 7.41 21.58 -3.30
C THR A 19 6.63 22.06 -4.51
N ASP A 20 6.35 21.19 -5.47
CA ASP A 20 5.79 21.51 -6.78
C ASP A 20 4.28 21.28 -6.93
N VAL A 21 3.60 20.74 -5.93
CA VAL A 21 2.14 20.79 -5.95
C VAL A 21 1.75 22.20 -5.54
N SER A 22 1.55 23.06 -6.54
CA SER A 22 1.24 24.46 -6.30
C SER A 22 0.01 24.59 -5.41
N THR A 23 0.02 25.57 -4.53
CA THR A 23 -1.14 25.91 -3.71
C THR A 23 -2.38 26.12 -4.59
N GLU A 24 -2.20 26.67 -5.79
CA GLU A 24 -3.24 26.87 -6.79
C GLU A 24 -3.89 25.56 -7.27
N LEU A 25 -3.10 24.50 -7.49
CA LEU A 25 -3.66 23.18 -7.87
C LEU A 25 -4.45 22.56 -6.72
N LYS A 26 -4.00 22.71 -5.49
CA LYS A 26 -4.72 22.23 -4.31
C LYS A 26 -6.04 22.97 -4.11
N ASP A 27 -6.00 24.29 -4.22
CA ASP A 27 -7.18 25.13 -4.09
C ASP A 27 -8.18 24.86 -5.21
N ALA A 28 -7.70 24.65 -6.43
CA ALA A 28 -8.52 24.29 -7.57
C ALA A 28 -9.18 22.90 -7.41
N LEU A 29 -8.45 21.91 -6.90
CA LEU A 29 -8.99 20.57 -6.62
C LEU A 29 -9.98 20.58 -5.47
N ALA A 30 -9.69 21.29 -4.39
CA ALA A 30 -10.58 21.42 -3.23
C ALA A 30 -11.88 22.17 -3.56
N ALA A 31 -11.82 23.12 -4.51
CA ALA A 31 -13.00 23.87 -4.95
C ALA A 31 -13.90 23.09 -5.92
N GLN A 32 -13.35 22.09 -6.63
CA GLN A 32 -14.07 21.38 -7.70
C GLN A 32 -14.52 19.97 -7.32
N LEU A 33 -13.88 19.33 -6.34
CA LEU A 33 -14.12 17.94 -5.98
C LEU A 33 -14.29 17.77 -4.46
N PRO A 34 -15.30 17.00 -4.00
CA PRO A 34 -15.33 16.56 -2.61
C PRO A 34 -14.11 15.64 -2.38
N THR A 35 -13.19 16.08 -1.52
CA THR A 35 -12.00 15.32 -1.18
C THR A 35 -12.18 14.58 0.14
N ILE A 36 -11.68 13.34 0.20
CA ILE A 36 -11.62 12.54 1.42
C ILE A 36 -10.17 12.57 1.92
N GLY A 37 -9.99 12.73 3.24
CA GLY A 37 -8.67 12.76 3.87
C GLY A 37 -8.19 14.17 4.21
N LYS A 38 -6.99 14.24 4.78
CA LYS A 38 -6.42 15.49 5.29
C LYS A 38 -5.34 16.02 4.35
N LEU A 39 -5.71 16.80 3.37
CA LEU A 39 -4.77 17.53 2.51
C LEU A 39 -4.44 18.94 3.05
N GLU A 40 -4.77 19.20 4.32
CA GLU A 40 -4.69 20.52 4.94
C GLU A 40 -3.27 21.14 4.99
N ASN A 41 -2.25 20.28 4.96
CA ASN A 41 -0.88 20.74 5.02
C ASN A 41 0.00 20.10 3.94
N PRO A 42 0.57 20.90 3.01
CA PRO A 42 1.52 20.40 2.00
C PRO A 42 2.71 19.65 2.59
N LYS A 43 3.11 19.98 3.82
CA LYS A 43 4.18 19.29 4.56
C LYS A 43 3.84 17.84 4.91
N HIS A 44 2.58 17.42 4.76
CA HIS A 44 2.12 16.06 5.02
C HIS A 44 1.96 15.23 3.74
N PHE A 45 2.38 15.73 2.59
CA PHE A 45 2.37 14.95 1.36
C PHE A 45 3.68 14.16 1.27
N TYR A 46 3.60 12.85 1.52
CA TYR A 46 4.76 11.95 1.63
C TYR A 46 5.06 11.18 0.34
N TRP A 47 4.40 11.50 -0.76
CA TRP A 47 4.47 10.73 -1.98
C TRP A 47 5.29 11.45 -3.05
N PRO A 48 6.08 10.71 -3.86
CA PRO A 48 6.87 11.33 -4.91
C PRO A 48 5.96 11.86 -6.02
N THR A 49 6.30 13.02 -6.55
CA THR A 49 5.63 13.62 -7.71
C THR A 49 6.50 13.56 -8.96
N THR A 50 7.75 13.16 -8.83
CA THR A 50 8.71 13.01 -9.94
C THR A 50 9.46 11.68 -9.85
N PRO A 51 9.96 11.14 -11.00
CA PRO A 51 10.82 9.96 -10.99
C PRO A 51 12.07 10.10 -10.09
N THR A 52 12.68 11.28 -10.07
CA THR A 52 13.85 11.55 -9.22
C THR A 52 13.52 11.35 -7.74
N GLN A 53 12.43 11.94 -7.26
CA GLN A 53 11.97 11.76 -5.88
C GLN A 53 11.61 10.30 -5.56
N ALA A 54 11.04 9.58 -6.52
CA ALA A 54 10.74 8.16 -6.35
C ALA A 54 12.01 7.33 -6.14
N TRP A 55 13.07 7.62 -6.90
CA TRP A 55 14.36 6.97 -6.74
C TRP A 55 15.05 7.36 -5.42
N GLU A 56 14.97 8.61 -4.99
CA GLU A 56 15.51 9.06 -3.69
C GLU A 56 14.88 8.31 -2.53
N ILE A 57 13.55 8.15 -2.53
CA ILE A 57 12.83 7.36 -1.52
C ILE A 57 13.30 5.90 -1.56
N PHE A 58 13.43 5.35 -2.76
CA PHE A 58 13.84 3.97 -2.93
C PHE A 58 15.28 3.71 -2.50
N ASP A 59 16.22 4.58 -2.87
CA ASP A 59 17.62 4.47 -2.48
C ASP A 59 17.82 4.60 -0.97
N HIS A 60 17.09 5.50 -0.33
CA HIS A 60 17.06 5.57 1.12
C HIS A 60 16.52 4.28 1.75
N TRP A 61 15.45 3.71 1.19
CA TRP A 61 14.92 2.44 1.67
C TRP A 61 15.89 1.28 1.45
N LEU A 62 16.59 1.20 0.34
CA LEU A 62 17.64 0.20 0.10
C LEU A 62 18.68 0.20 1.22
N GLN A 63 19.10 1.37 1.65
CA GLN A 63 20.12 1.52 2.67
C GLN A 63 19.61 1.20 4.09
N TYR A 64 18.40 1.63 4.44
CA TYR A 64 17.92 1.60 5.83
C TYR A 64 16.75 0.65 6.07
N GLY A 65 15.94 0.37 5.07
CA GLY A 65 14.76 -0.47 5.17
C GLY A 65 15.00 -1.92 4.78
N LEU A 66 15.67 -2.14 3.64
CA LEU A 66 15.88 -3.48 3.09
C LEU A 66 16.56 -4.46 4.08
N PRO A 67 17.60 -4.08 4.85
CA PRO A 67 18.24 -5.02 5.78
C PRO A 67 17.31 -5.64 6.83
N SER A 68 16.24 -4.96 7.17
CA SER A 68 15.25 -5.42 8.16
C SER A 68 13.92 -5.82 7.53
N PHE A 69 13.76 -5.67 6.24
CA PHE A 69 12.49 -5.93 5.55
C PHE A 69 12.04 -7.38 5.72
N GLY A 70 12.94 -8.34 5.54
CA GLY A 70 12.60 -9.77 5.62
C GLY A 70 12.04 -10.19 6.98
N ASP A 71 12.53 -9.60 8.06
CA ASP A 71 12.11 -9.95 9.43
C ASP A 71 10.82 -9.22 9.86
N TYR A 72 10.51 -8.07 9.24
CA TYR A 72 9.43 -7.18 9.69
C TYR A 72 8.40 -6.83 8.63
N GLN A 73 8.42 -7.48 7.45
CA GLN A 73 7.47 -7.18 6.37
C GLN A 73 6.00 -7.33 6.78
N ASP A 74 5.71 -8.25 7.69
CA ASP A 74 4.36 -8.54 8.20
C ASP A 74 4.09 -7.94 9.59
N ALA A 75 5.04 -7.15 10.12
CA ALA A 75 4.88 -6.55 11.45
C ALA A 75 3.87 -5.39 11.44
N LEU A 76 3.16 -5.26 12.56
CA LEU A 76 2.22 -4.17 12.82
C LEU A 76 2.65 -3.36 14.03
N THR A 77 2.54 -2.04 13.96
CA THR A 77 2.74 -1.15 15.09
C THR A 77 1.95 0.14 14.94
N THR A 78 1.52 0.70 16.06
CA THR A 78 0.86 2.02 16.08
C THR A 78 1.85 3.18 16.08
N LYS A 79 3.15 2.89 16.19
CA LYS A 79 4.21 3.92 16.31
C LYS A 79 4.78 4.35 14.95
N SER A 80 4.54 3.57 13.89
CA SER A 80 4.99 3.85 12.53
C SER A 80 3.94 3.35 11.53
N TRP A 81 3.58 4.20 10.60
CA TRP A 81 2.62 3.83 9.56
C TRP A 81 3.25 3.11 8.36
N SER A 82 4.54 3.26 8.14
CA SER A 82 5.24 2.66 6.99
C SER A 82 6.22 1.55 7.36
N LEU A 83 6.66 1.45 8.62
CA LEU A 83 7.68 0.50 9.07
C LEU A 83 8.88 0.43 8.08
N TYR A 84 9.21 -0.79 7.64
CA TYR A 84 10.28 -1.05 6.67
C TYR A 84 9.79 -1.19 5.23
N HIS A 85 8.54 -0.79 4.94
CA HIS A 85 8.01 -0.83 3.58
C HIS A 85 8.60 0.26 2.70
N SER A 86 8.88 -0.06 1.43
CA SER A 86 9.53 0.84 0.48
C SER A 86 8.65 2.00 0.02
N ARG A 87 7.34 1.86 0.08
CA ARG A 87 6.35 2.86 -0.35
C ARG A 87 6.44 3.26 -1.83
N ILE A 88 7.00 2.40 -2.67
CA ILE A 88 7.14 2.68 -4.11
C ILE A 88 5.99 2.19 -4.97
N SER A 89 4.96 1.56 -4.39
CA SER A 89 3.80 1.03 -5.14
C SER A 89 3.14 2.09 -6.01
N PHE A 90 2.93 3.29 -5.48
CA PHE A 90 2.41 4.43 -6.23
C PHE A 90 3.29 4.77 -7.44
N ALA A 91 4.61 4.91 -7.23
CA ALA A 91 5.56 5.24 -8.28
C ALA A 91 5.65 4.14 -9.37
N LEU A 92 5.51 2.87 -8.99
CA LEU A 92 5.44 1.75 -9.93
C LEU A 92 4.14 1.77 -10.73
N ASN A 93 3.01 2.06 -10.09
CA ASN A 93 1.70 2.05 -10.74
C ASN A 93 1.53 3.26 -11.67
N THR A 94 2.04 4.43 -11.30
CA THR A 94 2.07 5.62 -12.16
C THR A 94 3.18 5.61 -13.22
N LYS A 95 4.00 4.53 -13.28
CA LYS A 95 5.10 4.37 -14.24
C LYS A 95 6.25 5.39 -14.07
N MET A 96 6.38 6.03 -12.92
CA MET A 96 7.54 6.88 -12.61
C MET A 96 8.83 6.08 -12.58
N ILE A 97 8.79 4.83 -12.10
CA ILE A 97 9.90 3.89 -12.07
C ILE A 97 9.46 2.53 -12.62
N GLN A 98 10.40 1.79 -13.21
CA GLN A 98 10.10 0.49 -13.81
C GLN A 98 10.39 -0.65 -12.83
N PRO A 99 9.53 -1.71 -12.80
CA PRO A 99 9.73 -2.85 -11.91
C PRO A 99 11.07 -3.56 -12.12
N LEU A 100 11.51 -3.69 -13.38
CA LEU A 100 12.79 -4.34 -13.70
C LEU A 100 13.97 -3.57 -13.12
N ASP A 101 13.98 -2.24 -13.29
CA ASP A 101 15.06 -1.38 -12.78
C ASP A 101 15.14 -1.45 -11.24
N VAL A 102 13.97 -1.51 -10.58
CA VAL A 102 13.87 -1.71 -9.13
C VAL A 102 14.50 -3.03 -8.71
N CYS A 103 14.16 -4.14 -9.37
CA CYS A 103 14.73 -5.46 -9.04
C CYS A 103 16.24 -5.50 -9.28
N GLN A 104 16.72 -4.97 -10.40
CA GLN A 104 18.13 -4.90 -10.72
C GLN A 104 18.92 -4.06 -9.70
N ARG A 105 18.33 -2.95 -9.24
CA ARG A 105 18.95 -2.09 -8.23
C ARG A 105 19.04 -2.78 -6.86
N VAL A 106 18.02 -3.54 -6.46
CA VAL A 106 18.04 -4.37 -5.25
C VAL A 106 19.14 -5.42 -5.35
N GLU A 107 19.22 -6.14 -6.48
CA GLU A 107 20.24 -7.16 -6.71
C GLU A 107 21.66 -6.57 -6.65
N ALA A 108 21.87 -5.45 -7.33
CA ALA A 108 23.18 -4.76 -7.32
C ALA A 108 23.56 -4.31 -5.91
N HIS A 109 22.60 -3.76 -5.15
CA HIS A 109 22.82 -3.35 -3.77
C HIS A 109 23.18 -4.53 -2.86
N TYR A 110 22.48 -5.66 -2.99
CA TYR A 110 22.77 -6.89 -2.27
C TYR A 110 24.17 -7.42 -2.58
N ARG A 111 24.56 -7.47 -3.87
CA ARG A 111 25.89 -7.94 -4.28
C ARG A 111 27.03 -7.07 -3.73
N ALA A 112 26.78 -5.79 -3.55
CA ALA A 112 27.73 -4.84 -2.96
C ALA A 112 27.78 -4.88 -1.43
N ASN A 113 26.73 -5.42 -0.77
CA ASN A 113 26.58 -5.44 0.69
C ASN A 113 26.20 -6.85 1.17
N PRO A 114 27.16 -7.77 1.32
CA PRO A 114 26.91 -9.18 1.68
C PRO A 114 26.29 -9.39 3.05
N GLU A 115 26.27 -8.38 3.91
CA GLU A 115 25.65 -8.41 5.24
C GLU A 115 24.11 -8.32 5.18
N ILE A 116 23.53 -7.93 4.04
CA ILE A 116 22.08 -7.89 3.86
C ILE A 116 21.56 -9.33 3.78
N PRO A 117 20.55 -9.71 4.58
CA PRO A 117 19.99 -11.05 4.55
C PRO A 117 19.33 -11.38 3.21
N LEU A 118 19.62 -12.56 2.65
CA LEU A 118 19.03 -13.00 1.39
C LEU A 118 17.50 -13.05 1.44
N ASN A 119 16.92 -13.43 2.57
CA ASN A 119 15.46 -13.47 2.75
C ASN A 119 14.79 -12.10 2.58
N ALA A 120 15.47 -11.02 2.94
CA ALA A 120 14.96 -9.66 2.74
C ALA A 120 14.93 -9.29 1.24
N VAL A 121 16.00 -9.62 0.52
CA VAL A 121 16.14 -9.36 -0.93
C VAL A 121 15.16 -10.21 -1.73
N GLU A 122 15.14 -11.51 -1.45
CA GLU A 122 14.24 -12.47 -2.11
C GLU A 122 12.78 -12.09 -1.83
N GLY A 123 12.44 -11.86 -0.57
CA GLY A 123 11.09 -11.46 -0.17
C GLY A 123 10.61 -10.22 -0.91
N PHE A 124 11.45 -9.19 -1.03
CA PHE A 124 11.09 -7.97 -1.74
C PHE A 124 10.93 -8.19 -3.26
N ILE A 125 11.89 -8.87 -3.90
CA ILE A 125 11.81 -9.15 -5.34
C ILE A 125 10.58 -10.01 -5.66
N ARG A 126 10.24 -10.98 -4.82
CA ARG A 126 9.04 -11.80 -4.97
C ARG A 126 7.75 -10.97 -4.90
N GLN A 127 7.68 -9.95 -4.05
CA GLN A 127 6.53 -9.04 -4.03
C GLN A 127 6.37 -8.28 -5.35
N ILE A 128 7.49 -7.85 -5.95
CA ILE A 128 7.45 -7.13 -7.24
C ILE A 128 7.07 -8.07 -8.39
N LEU A 129 7.78 -9.18 -8.55
CA LEU A 129 7.60 -10.09 -9.68
C LEU A 129 6.35 -10.98 -9.52
N GLY A 130 6.22 -11.64 -8.36
CA GLY A 130 5.18 -12.62 -8.12
C GLY A 130 3.78 -12.03 -8.21
N TRP A 131 3.55 -10.93 -7.52
CA TRP A 131 2.24 -10.27 -7.57
C TRP A 131 1.92 -9.73 -8.96
N ARG A 132 2.86 -9.08 -9.63
CA ARG A 132 2.60 -8.52 -10.96
C ARG A 132 2.29 -9.60 -11.99
N GLU A 133 3.01 -10.70 -12.01
CA GLU A 133 2.75 -11.80 -12.93
C GLU A 133 1.47 -12.57 -12.56
N PHE A 134 1.18 -12.75 -11.28
CA PHE A 134 -0.09 -13.32 -10.84
C PHE A 134 -1.28 -12.46 -11.29
N MET A 135 -1.22 -11.15 -11.03
CA MET A 135 -2.24 -10.20 -11.45
C MET A 135 -2.46 -10.21 -12.95
N ARG A 136 -1.36 -10.18 -13.70
CA ARG A 136 -1.39 -10.24 -15.16
C ARG A 136 -2.03 -11.53 -15.65
N CYS A 137 -1.71 -12.66 -15.04
CA CYS A 137 -2.29 -13.96 -15.38
C CYS A 137 -3.81 -13.96 -15.12
N VAL A 138 -4.25 -13.53 -13.95
CA VAL A 138 -5.68 -13.45 -13.61
C VAL A 138 -6.42 -12.51 -14.56
N TYR A 139 -5.86 -11.32 -14.83
CA TYR A 139 -6.44 -10.35 -15.73
C TYR A 139 -6.71 -10.95 -17.11
N TRP A 140 -5.68 -11.55 -17.74
CA TRP A 140 -5.81 -12.10 -19.09
C TRP A 140 -6.68 -13.36 -19.20
N HIS A 141 -6.83 -14.11 -18.10
CA HIS A 141 -7.62 -15.35 -18.10
C HIS A 141 -9.05 -15.16 -17.63
N ARG A 142 -9.34 -14.13 -16.81
CA ARG A 142 -10.60 -14.02 -16.08
C ARG A 142 -11.38 -12.72 -16.35
N MET A 143 -10.75 -11.69 -16.90
CA MET A 143 -11.46 -10.46 -17.23
C MET A 143 -12.21 -10.58 -18.57
N PRO A 144 -13.38 -9.91 -18.76
CA PRO A 144 -14.00 -8.99 -17.79
C PRO A 144 -14.87 -9.66 -16.71
N GLU A 145 -15.22 -10.93 -16.86
CA GLU A 145 -16.20 -11.62 -16.01
C GLU A 145 -15.79 -11.64 -14.52
N PHE A 146 -14.49 -11.67 -14.25
CA PHE A 146 -13.96 -11.64 -12.88
C PHE A 146 -14.31 -10.35 -12.12
N ALA A 147 -14.52 -9.24 -12.84
CA ALA A 147 -14.91 -7.98 -12.23
C ALA A 147 -16.30 -8.01 -11.58
N ASP A 148 -17.18 -8.87 -12.07
CA ASP A 148 -18.55 -9.00 -11.59
C ASP A 148 -18.74 -10.21 -10.64
N GLU A 149 -17.66 -10.96 -10.35
CA GLU A 149 -17.75 -12.15 -9.48
C GLU A 149 -17.98 -11.75 -8.03
N ASN A 150 -19.03 -12.31 -7.44
CA ASN A 150 -19.33 -12.27 -6.01
C ASN A 150 -19.62 -13.71 -5.56
N PHE A 151 -18.55 -14.46 -5.30
CA PHE A 151 -18.61 -15.91 -5.05
C PHE A 151 -19.56 -16.30 -3.90
N PHE A 152 -19.60 -15.50 -2.85
CA PHE A 152 -20.44 -15.75 -1.67
C PHE A 152 -21.81 -15.08 -1.74
N GLY A 153 -22.08 -14.29 -2.77
CA GLY A 153 -23.33 -13.52 -2.90
C GLY A 153 -23.54 -12.51 -1.77
N PHE A 154 -22.47 -11.85 -1.33
CA PHE A 154 -22.54 -10.83 -0.29
C PHE A 154 -23.17 -9.54 -0.82
N ASP A 155 -24.05 -8.94 -0.02
CA ASP A 155 -24.87 -7.77 -0.41
C ASP A 155 -24.90 -6.65 0.63
N ARG A 156 -24.14 -6.79 1.72
CA ARG A 156 -24.13 -5.80 2.79
C ARG A 156 -23.33 -4.56 2.40
N LYS A 157 -23.91 -3.40 2.70
CA LYS A 157 -23.26 -2.11 2.50
C LYS A 157 -22.06 -1.93 3.43
N LEU A 158 -21.07 -1.15 2.94
CA LEU A 158 -19.91 -0.77 3.72
C LEU A 158 -20.34 0.05 4.95
N PRO A 159 -19.94 -0.32 6.17
CA PRO A 159 -20.32 0.42 7.37
C PRO A 159 -19.79 1.86 7.35
N GLN A 160 -20.57 2.80 7.87
CA GLN A 160 -20.23 4.23 7.91
C GLN A 160 -18.86 4.54 8.54
N TRP A 161 -18.42 3.74 9.50
CA TRP A 161 -17.13 3.95 10.15
C TRP A 161 -15.92 3.64 9.26
N PHE A 162 -16.07 3.07 8.08
CA PHE A 162 -15.00 3.02 7.08
C PHE A 162 -14.60 4.42 6.58
N TRP A 163 -15.50 5.40 6.70
CA TRP A 163 -15.28 6.76 6.23
C TRP A 163 -14.72 7.72 7.30
N ASN A 164 -14.78 7.34 8.59
CA ASN A 164 -14.32 8.20 9.69
C ASN A 164 -13.42 7.48 10.72
N GLY A 165 -13.34 6.14 10.68
CA GLY A 165 -12.56 5.34 11.62
C GLY A 165 -13.20 5.18 13.00
N GLU A 166 -14.44 5.63 13.20
CA GLU A 166 -15.14 5.65 14.48
C GLU A 166 -15.78 4.30 14.82
N THR A 167 -14.95 3.35 15.21
CA THR A 167 -15.39 2.02 15.67
C THR A 167 -14.71 1.63 16.98
N LYS A 168 -15.39 0.79 17.79
CA LYS A 168 -14.83 0.22 19.01
C LYS A 168 -13.82 -0.90 18.75
N MET A 169 -13.76 -1.41 17.53
CA MET A 169 -12.80 -2.43 17.09
C MET A 169 -11.44 -1.77 16.85
N LYS A 170 -10.55 -1.83 17.84
CA LYS A 170 -9.26 -1.10 17.83
C LYS A 170 -8.42 -1.34 16.58
N CYS A 171 -8.29 -2.59 16.12
CA CYS A 171 -7.52 -2.91 14.91
C CYS A 171 -8.05 -2.18 13.68
N LEU A 172 -9.36 -2.19 13.49
CA LEU A 172 -10.04 -1.51 12.38
C LEU A 172 -9.95 0.00 12.50
N SER A 173 -10.21 0.56 13.69
CA SER A 173 -10.07 2.00 13.93
C SER A 173 -8.67 2.51 13.59
N HIS A 174 -7.62 1.80 14.03
CA HIS A 174 -6.23 2.16 13.71
C HIS A 174 -5.93 2.03 12.21
N THR A 175 -6.31 0.91 11.59
CA THR A 175 -6.02 0.67 10.17
C THR A 175 -6.75 1.65 9.26
N ILE A 176 -8.02 1.89 9.51
CA ILE A 176 -8.82 2.84 8.75
C ILE A 176 -8.33 4.26 8.99
N GLY A 177 -8.07 4.64 10.26
CA GLY A 177 -7.50 5.95 10.58
C GLY A 177 -6.17 6.20 9.88
N GLN A 178 -5.29 5.21 9.80
CA GLN A 178 -4.04 5.29 9.03
C GLN A 178 -4.31 5.47 7.53
N SER A 179 -5.23 4.67 6.97
CA SER A 179 -5.60 4.73 5.56
C SER A 179 -6.13 6.12 5.18
N LEU A 180 -7.03 6.68 6.00
CA LEU A 180 -7.60 8.02 5.78
C LEU A 180 -6.56 9.15 5.95
N ASN A 181 -5.59 9.00 6.87
CA ASN A 181 -4.60 10.04 7.14
C ASN A 181 -3.44 10.06 6.12
N HIS A 182 -3.07 8.91 5.56
CA HIS A 182 -1.88 8.76 4.72
C HIS A 182 -2.17 8.30 3.30
N GLY A 183 -3.43 7.95 2.97
CA GLY A 183 -3.75 7.31 1.68
C GLY A 183 -3.04 5.97 1.51
N TYR A 184 -2.63 5.34 2.62
CA TYR A 184 -1.78 4.16 2.60
C TYR A 184 -2.01 3.24 3.79
N ALA A 185 -1.99 1.95 3.50
CA ALA A 185 -1.81 0.89 4.48
C ALA A 185 -1.00 -0.23 3.81
N HIS A 186 -0.19 -0.97 4.56
CA HIS A 186 0.52 -2.11 4.00
C HIS A 186 -0.38 -3.34 3.89
N HIS A 187 0.09 -4.38 3.19
CA HIS A 187 -0.67 -5.58 2.85
C HIS A 187 -1.43 -6.20 4.05
N ILE A 188 -0.78 -6.35 5.19
CA ILE A 188 -1.41 -6.95 6.37
C ILE A 188 -2.61 -6.11 6.85
N GLN A 189 -2.51 -4.81 6.83
CA GLN A 189 -3.61 -3.92 7.21
C GLN A 189 -4.76 -3.97 6.20
N ARG A 190 -4.43 -3.91 4.89
CA ARG A 190 -5.46 -3.93 3.84
C ARG A 190 -6.19 -5.25 3.81
N LEU A 191 -5.44 -6.34 3.74
CA LEU A 191 -6.01 -7.66 3.52
C LEU A 191 -6.38 -8.35 4.81
N MET A 192 -5.42 -8.51 5.71
CA MET A 192 -5.63 -9.35 6.89
C MET A 192 -6.49 -8.67 7.95
N VAL A 193 -6.59 -7.34 7.95
CA VAL A 193 -7.46 -6.61 8.90
C VAL A 193 -8.75 -6.18 8.20
N THR A 194 -8.68 -5.26 7.23
CA THR A 194 -9.91 -4.72 6.61
C THR A 194 -10.56 -5.69 5.64
N GLY A 195 -9.79 -6.38 4.80
CA GLY A 195 -10.32 -7.35 3.85
C GLY A 195 -10.97 -8.57 4.53
N ASN A 196 -10.29 -9.19 5.51
CA ASN A 196 -10.88 -10.30 6.26
C ASN A 196 -12.12 -9.88 7.04
N PHE A 197 -12.14 -8.67 7.60
CA PHE A 197 -13.34 -8.16 8.24
C PHE A 197 -14.50 -8.04 7.25
N ALA A 198 -14.25 -7.45 6.08
CA ALA A 198 -15.26 -7.28 5.04
C ALA A 198 -15.84 -8.63 4.60
N LEU A 199 -14.97 -9.63 4.38
CA LEU A 199 -15.35 -10.99 4.04
C LEU A 199 -16.24 -11.62 5.13
N LEU A 200 -15.78 -11.60 6.38
CA LEU A 200 -16.51 -12.21 7.50
C LEU A 200 -17.82 -11.48 7.82
N ALA A 201 -17.89 -10.19 7.56
CA ALA A 201 -19.10 -9.40 7.74
C ALA A 201 -20.11 -9.52 6.58
N GLY A 202 -19.74 -10.19 5.48
CA GLY A 202 -20.58 -10.35 4.30
C GLY A 202 -20.81 -9.02 3.55
N ILE A 203 -19.78 -8.17 3.50
CA ILE A 203 -19.85 -6.90 2.80
C ILE A 203 -19.70 -7.15 1.29
N ASP A 204 -20.50 -6.45 0.52
CA ASP A 204 -20.45 -6.45 -0.93
C ASP A 204 -19.01 -6.10 -1.42
N PRO A 205 -18.36 -6.96 -2.23
CA PRO A 205 -17.02 -6.70 -2.72
C PRO A 205 -16.90 -5.40 -3.52
N ASP A 206 -17.93 -4.98 -4.25
CA ASP A 206 -17.92 -3.74 -5.02
C ASP A 206 -17.84 -2.50 -4.10
N GLU A 207 -18.49 -2.53 -2.96
CA GLU A 207 -18.40 -1.46 -1.95
C GLU A 207 -16.99 -1.33 -1.40
N VAL A 208 -16.31 -2.46 -1.17
CA VAL A 208 -14.93 -2.49 -0.65
C VAL A 208 -13.95 -2.04 -1.73
N ASP A 209 -14.12 -2.48 -2.98
CA ASP A 209 -13.30 -2.08 -4.13
C ASP A 209 -13.36 -0.57 -4.36
N LEU A 210 -14.57 -0.01 -4.38
CA LEU A 210 -14.78 1.44 -4.51
C LEU A 210 -14.11 2.23 -3.38
N TRP A 211 -14.20 1.72 -2.15
CA TRP A 211 -13.53 2.35 -1.01
C TRP A 211 -12.01 2.30 -1.16
N TYR A 212 -11.44 1.15 -1.57
CA TYR A 212 -9.99 1.01 -1.79
C TYR A 212 -9.50 1.96 -2.88
N LEU A 213 -10.21 2.04 -4.01
CA LEU A 213 -9.89 2.95 -5.10
C LEU A 213 -9.92 4.42 -4.68
N GLY A 214 -10.89 4.77 -3.83
CA GLY A 214 -11.03 6.15 -3.35
C GLY A 214 -10.04 6.56 -2.27
N ILE A 215 -9.51 5.61 -1.48
CA ILE A 215 -8.68 5.92 -0.32
C ILE A 215 -7.19 5.74 -0.58
N TYR A 216 -6.77 4.66 -1.26
CA TYR A 216 -5.35 4.36 -1.41
C TYR A 216 -4.74 5.01 -2.64
N ILE A 217 -3.67 5.78 -2.44
CA ILE A 217 -2.98 6.48 -3.51
C ILE A 217 -2.38 5.55 -4.58
N ASP A 218 -2.05 4.33 -4.20
CA ASP A 218 -1.49 3.31 -5.08
C ASP A 218 -2.54 2.34 -5.64
N ALA A 219 -3.82 2.54 -5.32
CA ALA A 219 -4.89 1.71 -5.84
C ALA A 219 -5.22 2.08 -7.29
N PHE A 220 -5.29 1.06 -8.12
CA PHE A 220 -5.74 1.12 -9.51
C PHE A 220 -6.71 -0.03 -9.71
N GLU A 221 -7.63 0.11 -10.66
CA GLU A 221 -8.71 -0.85 -10.89
C GLU A 221 -8.22 -2.31 -10.97
N SER A 222 -7.14 -2.56 -11.70
CA SER A 222 -6.54 -3.89 -11.83
C SER A 222 -6.00 -4.47 -10.50
N VAL A 223 -5.69 -3.63 -9.52
CA VAL A 223 -5.17 -4.04 -8.21
C VAL A 223 -6.31 -4.35 -7.24
N SER A 224 -7.39 -3.59 -7.28
CA SER A 224 -8.56 -3.79 -6.42
C SER A 224 -9.20 -5.14 -6.64
N TYR A 225 -9.51 -5.48 -7.87
CA TYR A 225 -10.19 -6.74 -8.20
C TYR A 225 -9.42 -7.98 -7.74
N THR A 226 -8.11 -7.95 -7.83
CA THR A 226 -7.30 -9.13 -7.55
C THR A 226 -6.94 -9.27 -6.07
N HIS A 227 -6.82 -8.19 -5.29
CA HIS A 227 -6.54 -8.31 -3.86
C HIS A 227 -7.74 -8.80 -3.05
N LEU A 228 -8.96 -8.36 -3.39
CA LEU A 228 -10.14 -8.71 -2.62
C LEU A 228 -10.83 -9.96 -3.15
N ARG A 229 -10.99 -10.08 -4.47
CA ARG A 229 -11.71 -11.21 -5.08
C ARG A 229 -10.86 -12.47 -5.18
N ALA A 230 -9.55 -12.36 -5.45
CA ALA A 230 -8.65 -13.52 -5.49
C ALA A 230 -8.51 -14.19 -4.12
N HIS A 231 -8.68 -13.47 -3.00
CA HIS A 231 -8.68 -14.08 -1.66
C HIS A 231 -9.93 -14.88 -1.37
N ALA A 232 -11.09 -14.51 -1.89
CA ALA A 232 -12.30 -15.31 -1.79
C ALA A 232 -12.13 -16.68 -2.49
N VAL A 233 -11.28 -16.76 -3.53
CA VAL A 233 -11.02 -17.97 -4.30
C VAL A 233 -9.84 -18.79 -3.75
N SER A 234 -8.88 -18.17 -3.05
CA SER A 234 -7.70 -18.89 -2.53
C SER A 234 -7.94 -19.68 -1.24
N TYR A 235 -9.12 -19.56 -0.62
CA TYR A 235 -9.54 -20.37 0.52
C TYR A 235 -10.46 -21.54 0.16
N THR A 236 -10.73 -21.77 -1.13
CA THR A 236 -11.41 -22.97 -1.64
C THR A 236 -10.43 -23.89 -2.37
#